data_1c7514067584bb6fa4aac789016373ca
#
_entry.id   1c7514067584bb6fa4aac789016373ca
#
_cell.length_a   1.000
_cell.length_b   1.000
_cell.length_c   1.000
_cell.angle_alpha   90.00
_cell.angle_beta   90.00
_cell.angle_gamma   90.00
#
_symmetry.space_group_name_H-M   'P 1'
#
loop_
_entity.id
_entity.type
_entity.pdbx_description
1 polymer ?
#
loop_
_entity_poly.entity_id
_entity_poly.type
_entity_poly.pdbx_seq_one_letter_code
_entity_poly.pdbx_strand_id
1 'polypeptide(L)'
;SSAASDVYKRQLLRWSLIASAVLEAVTILVVWGFTDNLIAVFNSENNQQLLDYAHVGLRIYFLGFLFAGINIMLVAYFSAVDRAVPAITGSLMRGVIAIAISAVILSRLFGINGVWSSFLSSEIITFVVLLVLAKAGKKRGLKNEI
;
A
#
# COMPACT_ATOMS: atom_id res chain seq x y z
N SER A 1 -15.81 -20.26 -22.32
CA SER A 1 -14.45 -20.31 -21.74
C SER A 1 -14.00 -19.01 -21.08
N SER A 2 -14.43 -17.83 -21.57
CA SER A 2 -14.07 -16.53 -20.96
C SER A 2 -14.66 -16.35 -19.56
N ALA A 3 -15.92 -16.68 -19.33
CA ALA A 3 -16.59 -16.56 -18.04
C ALA A 3 -15.92 -17.44 -16.95
N ALA A 4 -15.50 -18.64 -17.26
CA ALA A 4 -14.78 -19.51 -16.34
C ALA A 4 -13.40 -18.92 -15.97
N SER A 5 -12.71 -18.33 -16.94
CA SER A 5 -11.44 -17.61 -16.71
C SER A 5 -11.63 -16.41 -15.78
N ASP A 6 -12.70 -15.65 -15.92
CA ASP A 6 -12.96 -14.47 -15.09
C ASP A 6 -13.35 -14.86 -13.65
N VAL A 7 -14.10 -15.94 -13.48
CA VAL A 7 -14.40 -16.50 -12.15
C VAL A 7 -13.11 -16.93 -11.46
N TYR A 8 -12.22 -17.64 -12.17
CA TYR A 8 -10.92 -18.06 -11.63
C TYR A 8 -10.05 -16.87 -11.22
N LYS A 9 -9.95 -15.82 -12.06
CA LYS A 9 -9.17 -14.61 -11.76
C LYS A 9 -9.68 -13.90 -10.50
N ARG A 10 -11.01 -13.81 -10.32
CA ARG A 10 -11.63 -13.24 -9.11
C ARG A 10 -11.36 -14.09 -7.86
N GLN A 11 -11.43 -15.40 -7.99
CA GLN A 11 -11.12 -16.31 -6.90
C GLN A 11 -9.65 -16.18 -6.49
N LEU A 12 -8.75 -16.12 -7.45
CA LEU A 12 -7.32 -15.91 -7.21
C LEU A 12 -7.06 -14.58 -6.50
N LEU A 13 -7.68 -13.48 -6.95
CA LEU A 13 -7.60 -12.19 -6.26
C LEU A 13 -8.03 -12.30 -4.80
N ARG A 14 -9.16 -12.96 -4.53
CA ARG A 14 -9.65 -13.10 -3.15
C ARG A 14 -8.64 -13.83 -2.25
N TRP A 15 -8.08 -14.95 -2.72
CA TRP A 15 -7.07 -15.69 -1.96
C TRP A 15 -5.77 -14.92 -1.80
N SER A 16 -5.35 -14.19 -2.83
CA SER A 16 -4.16 -13.33 -2.77
C SER A 16 -4.33 -12.19 -1.77
N LEU A 17 -5.51 -11.55 -1.70
CA LEU A 17 -5.82 -10.53 -0.72
C LEU A 17 -5.81 -11.08 0.71
N ILE A 18 -6.34 -12.28 0.93
CA ILE A 18 -6.32 -12.91 2.26
C ILE A 18 -4.86 -13.23 2.66
N ALA A 19 -4.10 -13.84 1.77
CA ALA A 19 -2.70 -14.19 2.03
C ALA A 19 -1.84 -12.95 2.31
N SER A 20 -2.02 -11.89 1.52
CA SER A 20 -1.37 -10.59 1.71
C SER A 20 -1.74 -9.98 3.07
N ALA A 21 -3.03 -9.94 3.42
CA ALA A 21 -3.48 -9.39 4.70
C ALA A 21 -2.91 -10.15 5.91
N VAL A 22 -2.82 -11.47 5.83
CA VAL A 22 -2.18 -12.29 6.88
C VAL A 22 -0.69 -11.95 7.01
N LEU A 23 0.02 -11.90 5.88
CA LEU A 23 1.45 -11.59 5.86
C LEU A 23 1.73 -10.18 6.42
N GLU A 24 0.92 -9.21 6.05
CA GLU A 24 1.03 -7.83 6.51
C GLU A 24 0.74 -7.70 8.00
N ALA A 25 -0.32 -8.37 8.48
CA ALA A 25 -0.65 -8.41 9.89
C ALA A 25 0.51 -9.02 10.72
N VAL A 26 1.06 -10.13 10.26
CA VAL A 26 2.23 -10.75 10.92
C VAL A 26 3.42 -9.80 10.91
N THR A 27 3.72 -9.15 9.79
CA THR A 27 4.83 -8.18 9.67
C THR A 27 4.65 -7.03 10.65
N ILE A 28 3.46 -6.44 10.74
CA ILE A 28 3.15 -5.34 11.66
C ILE A 28 3.31 -5.80 13.11
N LEU A 29 2.77 -6.96 13.47
CA LEU A 29 2.88 -7.51 14.82
C LEU A 29 4.34 -7.77 15.21
N VAL A 30 5.14 -8.33 14.32
CA VAL A 30 6.57 -8.54 14.54
C VAL A 30 7.31 -7.22 14.75
N VAL A 31 7.10 -6.24 13.85
CA VAL A 31 7.77 -4.94 13.97
C VAL A 31 7.35 -4.21 15.25
N TRP A 32 6.07 -4.22 15.59
CA TRP A 32 5.58 -3.55 16.80
C TRP A 32 6.02 -4.26 18.09
N GLY A 33 6.07 -5.60 18.07
CA GLY A 33 6.51 -6.40 19.22
C GLY A 33 8.02 -6.34 19.46
N PHE A 34 8.81 -6.17 18.40
CA PHE A 34 10.27 -6.18 18.45
C PHE A 34 10.89 -4.84 18.05
N THR A 35 10.15 -3.73 18.16
CA THR A 35 10.62 -2.39 17.74
C THR A 35 11.98 -2.05 18.33
N ASP A 36 12.16 -2.24 19.64
CA ASP A 36 13.40 -1.89 20.34
C ASP A 36 14.58 -2.75 19.88
N ASN A 37 14.35 -4.04 19.66
CA ASN A 37 15.36 -4.96 19.14
C ASN A 37 15.79 -4.58 17.72
N LEU A 38 14.83 -4.21 16.87
CA LEU A 38 15.09 -3.75 15.51
C LEU A 38 15.92 -2.46 15.50
N ILE A 39 15.56 -1.50 16.35
CA ILE A 39 16.31 -0.25 16.47
C ILE A 39 17.72 -0.51 16.98
N ALA A 40 17.91 -1.38 17.98
CA ALA A 40 19.20 -1.70 18.54
C ALA A 40 20.20 -2.23 17.50
N VAL A 41 19.74 -2.98 16.50
CA VAL A 41 20.58 -3.48 15.40
C VAL A 41 21.21 -2.34 14.59
N PHE A 42 20.49 -1.22 14.42
CA PHE A 42 20.94 -0.08 13.60
C PHE A 42 21.50 1.07 14.44
N ASN A 43 21.29 1.07 15.75
CA ASN A 43 21.73 2.12 16.68
C ASN A 43 22.95 1.67 17.50
N SER A 44 24.02 1.26 16.83
CA SER A 44 25.26 0.80 17.48
C SER A 44 25.94 1.87 18.34
N GLU A 45 25.72 3.15 18.05
CA GLU A 45 26.26 4.29 18.76
C GLU A 45 25.43 4.71 20.00
N ASN A 46 24.33 4.01 20.30
CA ASN A 46 23.40 4.32 21.38
C ASN A 46 22.89 5.78 21.34
N ASN A 47 22.63 6.29 20.14
CA ASN A 47 22.09 7.63 19.96
C ASN A 47 20.63 7.69 20.40
N GLN A 48 20.36 8.44 21.49
CA GLN A 48 19.02 8.56 22.08
C GLN A 48 18.03 9.23 21.13
N GLN A 49 18.47 10.25 20.39
CA GLN A 49 17.61 10.95 19.43
C GLN A 49 17.17 10.03 18.27
N LEU A 50 18.08 9.18 17.79
CA LEU A 50 17.77 8.17 16.78
C LEU A 50 16.75 7.16 17.31
N LEU A 51 16.91 6.72 18.55
CA LEU A 51 16.01 5.78 19.21
C LEU A 51 14.57 6.35 19.29
N ASP A 52 14.43 7.58 19.76
CA ASP A 52 13.13 8.25 19.91
C ASP A 52 12.41 8.41 18.57
N TYR A 53 13.13 8.85 17.53
CA TYR A 53 12.55 9.00 16.19
C TYR A 53 12.22 7.67 15.53
N ALA A 54 13.09 6.67 15.66
CA ALA A 54 12.89 5.37 15.04
C ALA A 54 11.75 4.58 15.72
N HIS A 55 11.57 4.72 17.03
CA HIS A 55 10.52 4.04 17.76
C HIS A 55 9.11 4.46 17.28
N VAL A 56 8.89 5.75 17.10
CA VAL A 56 7.64 6.28 16.55
C VAL A 56 7.56 6.00 15.04
N GLY A 57 8.66 6.25 14.34
CA GLY A 57 8.73 6.16 12.88
C GLY A 57 8.43 4.77 12.34
N LEU A 58 9.06 3.73 12.89
CA LEU A 58 8.83 2.35 12.47
C LEU A 58 7.36 1.95 12.63
N ARG A 59 6.74 2.30 13.74
CA ARG A 59 5.33 1.96 13.99
C ARG A 59 4.39 2.63 12.99
N ILE A 60 4.59 3.92 12.71
CA ILE A 60 3.80 4.66 11.72
C ILE A 60 4.04 4.11 10.31
N TYR A 61 5.29 3.93 9.93
CA TYR A 61 5.65 3.47 8.59
C TYR A 61 5.03 2.11 8.26
N PHE A 62 5.15 1.15 9.19
CA PHE A 62 4.64 -0.20 8.97
C PHE A 62 3.10 -0.30 8.95
N LEU A 63 2.36 0.70 9.45
CA LEU A 63 0.91 0.77 9.21
C LEU A 63 0.56 0.92 7.73
N GLY A 64 1.45 1.49 6.93
CA GLY A 64 1.26 1.58 5.48
C GLY A 64 1.15 0.22 4.79
N PHE A 65 1.71 -0.83 5.36
CA PHE A 65 1.61 -2.19 4.83
C PHE A 65 0.16 -2.68 4.76
N LEU A 66 -0.75 -2.23 5.64
CA LEU A 66 -2.17 -2.57 5.57
C LEU A 66 -2.82 -2.25 4.22
N PHE A 67 -2.32 -1.24 3.53
CA PHE A 67 -2.82 -0.85 2.21
C PHE A 67 -1.89 -1.30 1.08
N ALA A 68 -0.59 -1.46 1.36
CA ALA A 68 0.41 -1.78 0.34
C ALA A 68 0.10 -3.10 -0.37
N GLY A 69 -0.18 -4.17 0.36
CA GLY A 69 -0.49 -5.45 -0.23
C GLY A 69 -1.82 -5.45 -0.99
N ILE A 70 -2.84 -4.79 -0.44
CA ILE A 70 -4.11 -4.62 -1.16
C ILE A 70 -3.86 -3.93 -2.51
N ASN A 71 -3.08 -2.84 -2.52
CA ASN A 71 -2.76 -2.10 -3.73
C ASN A 71 -1.95 -2.94 -4.73
N ILE A 72 -0.97 -3.72 -4.24
CA ILE A 72 -0.18 -4.64 -5.08
C ILE A 72 -1.11 -5.67 -5.75
N MET A 73 -1.98 -6.31 -4.97
CA MET A 73 -2.89 -7.33 -5.48
C MET A 73 -3.91 -6.74 -6.47
N LEU A 74 -4.42 -5.53 -6.21
CA LEU A 74 -5.33 -4.84 -7.13
C LEU A 74 -4.64 -4.48 -8.45
N VAL A 75 -3.43 -3.95 -8.41
CA VAL A 75 -2.64 -3.63 -9.62
C VAL A 75 -2.36 -4.90 -10.42
N ALA A 76 -1.93 -5.97 -9.77
CA ALA A 76 -1.71 -7.27 -10.42
C ALA A 76 -2.99 -7.82 -11.05
N TYR A 77 -4.12 -7.73 -10.34
CA TYR A 77 -5.41 -8.15 -10.87
C TYR A 77 -5.83 -7.33 -12.10
N PHE A 78 -5.69 -5.99 -12.07
CA PHE A 78 -6.03 -5.15 -13.22
C PHE A 78 -5.14 -5.46 -14.43
N SER A 79 -3.88 -5.79 -14.21
CA SER A 79 -2.98 -6.26 -15.27
C SER A 79 -3.45 -7.60 -15.83
N ALA A 80 -3.86 -8.54 -14.99
CA ALA A 80 -4.31 -9.88 -15.41
C ALA A 80 -5.65 -9.87 -16.17
N VAL A 81 -6.47 -8.83 -15.99
CA VAL A 81 -7.75 -8.67 -16.71
C VAL A 81 -7.68 -7.61 -17.82
N ASP A 82 -6.48 -7.31 -18.29
CA ASP A 82 -6.20 -6.37 -19.40
C ASP A 82 -6.75 -4.94 -19.18
N ARG A 83 -6.88 -4.53 -17.91
CA ARG A 83 -7.27 -3.16 -17.56
C ARG A 83 -6.03 -2.29 -17.34
N ALA A 84 -5.40 -1.87 -18.43
CA ALA A 84 -4.13 -1.15 -18.41
C ALA A 84 -4.18 0.16 -17.61
N VAL A 85 -5.24 0.97 -17.75
CA VAL A 85 -5.34 2.28 -17.09
C VAL A 85 -5.24 2.16 -15.56
N PRO A 86 -6.08 1.40 -14.83
CA PRO A 86 -5.92 1.27 -13.39
C PRO A 86 -4.61 0.57 -12.98
N ALA A 87 -4.09 -0.37 -13.78
CA ALA A 87 -2.82 -1.02 -13.49
C ALA A 87 -1.63 -0.04 -13.53
N ILE A 88 -1.51 0.72 -14.62
CA ILE A 88 -0.43 1.71 -14.79
C ILE A 88 -0.58 2.84 -13.76
N THR A 89 -1.80 3.39 -13.61
CA THR A 89 -2.06 4.46 -12.64
C THR A 89 -1.71 4.03 -11.22
N GLY A 90 -2.13 2.84 -10.80
CA GLY A 90 -1.82 2.31 -9.47
C GLY A 90 -0.32 2.14 -9.25
N SER A 91 0.41 1.61 -10.22
CA SER A 91 1.86 1.45 -10.15
C SER A 91 2.59 2.79 -10.05
N LEU A 92 2.21 3.79 -10.85
CA LEU A 92 2.82 5.12 -10.83
C LEU A 92 2.49 5.89 -9.54
N MET A 93 1.23 5.81 -9.09
CA MET A 93 0.80 6.48 -7.86
C MET A 93 1.61 5.99 -6.66
N ARG A 94 1.64 4.68 -6.42
CA ARG A 94 2.35 4.14 -5.26
C ARG A 94 3.87 4.22 -5.38
N GLY A 95 4.42 4.07 -6.59
CA GLY A 95 5.87 4.04 -6.79
C GLY A 95 6.53 5.42 -6.70
N VAL A 96 5.87 6.46 -7.19
CA VAL A 96 6.49 7.80 -7.31
C VAL A 96 5.56 8.92 -6.91
N ILE A 97 4.37 9.02 -7.51
CA ILE A 97 3.57 10.25 -7.46
C ILE A 97 3.04 10.51 -6.03
N ALA A 98 2.29 9.55 -5.49
CA ALA A 98 1.66 9.74 -4.19
C ALA A 98 2.68 9.83 -3.06
N ILE A 99 3.76 9.03 -3.11
CA ILE A 99 4.80 9.08 -2.07
C ILE A 99 5.59 10.39 -2.10
N ALA A 100 5.95 10.89 -3.28
CA ALA A 100 6.69 12.15 -3.41
C ALA A 100 5.84 13.33 -2.91
N ILE A 101 4.58 13.41 -3.32
CA ILE A 101 3.66 14.46 -2.87
C ILE A 101 3.43 14.36 -1.35
N SER A 102 3.14 13.17 -0.84
CA SER A 102 2.93 12.95 0.60
C SER A 102 4.17 13.33 1.41
N ALA A 103 5.36 12.92 0.97
CA ALA A 103 6.61 13.23 1.67
C ALA A 103 6.86 14.75 1.73
N VAL A 104 6.69 15.47 0.62
CA VAL A 104 6.88 16.93 0.59
C VAL A 104 5.87 17.65 1.47
N ILE A 105 4.60 17.31 1.37
CA ILE A 105 3.56 18.00 2.13
C ILE A 105 3.66 17.67 3.62
N LEU A 106 3.72 16.39 3.97
CA LEU A 106 3.68 15.96 5.36
C LEU A 106 4.97 16.31 6.10
N SER A 107 6.13 16.28 5.44
CA SER A 107 7.38 16.71 6.08
C SER A 107 7.36 18.19 6.45
N ARG A 108 6.72 19.04 5.64
CA ARG A 108 6.58 20.47 5.94
C ARG A 108 5.59 20.75 7.09
N LEU A 109 4.55 19.92 7.23
CA LEU A 109 3.52 20.08 8.25
C LEU A 109 3.92 19.47 9.60
N PHE A 110 4.56 18.29 9.57
CA PHE A 110 4.80 17.45 10.75
C PHE A 110 6.28 17.07 10.94
N GLY A 111 7.20 17.67 10.17
CA GLY A 111 8.63 17.37 10.25
C GLY A 111 8.93 15.89 10.00
N ILE A 112 9.76 15.29 10.83
CA ILE A 112 10.19 13.88 10.69
C ILE A 112 9.03 12.89 10.78
N ASN A 113 8.03 13.15 11.62
CA ASN A 113 6.84 12.31 11.73
C ASN A 113 6.01 12.33 10.44
N GLY A 114 6.01 13.46 9.71
CA GLY A 114 5.42 13.58 8.40
C GLY A 114 6.12 12.72 7.35
N VAL A 115 7.45 12.61 7.43
CA VAL A 115 8.24 11.72 6.55
C VAL A 115 7.83 10.26 6.78
N TRP A 116 7.75 9.82 8.03
CA TRP A 116 7.31 8.46 8.37
C TRP A 116 5.88 8.17 7.93
N SER A 117 4.99 9.16 8.03
CA SER A 117 3.58 9.04 7.63
C SER A 117 3.36 9.07 6.11
N SER A 118 4.37 9.48 5.34
CA SER A 118 4.23 9.65 3.88
C SER A 118 3.95 8.34 3.16
N PHE A 119 4.53 7.23 3.61
CA PHE A 119 4.27 5.91 3.05
C PHE A 119 2.82 5.47 3.28
N LEU A 120 2.33 5.53 4.52
CA LEU A 120 0.94 5.23 4.84
C LEU A 120 -0.03 6.10 4.01
N SER A 121 0.21 7.42 3.97
CA SER A 121 -0.64 8.35 3.21
C SER A 121 -0.63 8.04 1.71
N SER A 122 0.53 7.72 1.14
CA SER A 122 0.63 7.39 -0.29
C SER A 122 -0.13 6.11 -0.64
N GLU A 123 -0.08 5.10 0.21
CA GLU A 123 -0.80 3.85 0.00
C GLU A 123 -2.33 4.04 0.16
N ILE A 124 -2.78 4.87 1.11
CA ILE A 124 -4.20 5.23 1.24
C ILE A 124 -4.69 5.99 0.00
N ILE A 125 -3.95 6.99 -0.47
CA ILE A 125 -4.30 7.76 -1.67
C ILE A 125 -4.38 6.83 -2.88
N THR A 126 -3.40 5.96 -3.06
CA THR A 126 -3.39 4.98 -4.16
C THR A 126 -4.60 4.05 -4.09
N PHE A 127 -4.94 3.56 -2.91
CA PHE A 127 -6.11 2.70 -2.70
C PHE A 127 -7.40 3.39 -3.12
N VAL A 128 -7.59 4.65 -2.71
CA VAL A 128 -8.77 5.44 -3.11
C VAL A 128 -8.83 5.62 -4.62
N VAL A 129 -7.71 5.97 -5.27
CA VAL A 129 -7.62 6.12 -6.72
C VAL A 129 -7.99 4.81 -7.43
N LEU A 130 -7.45 3.68 -6.98
CA LEU A 130 -7.75 2.37 -7.55
C LEU A 130 -9.23 2.00 -7.41
N LEU A 131 -9.86 2.29 -6.27
CA LEU A 131 -11.30 2.07 -6.08
C LEU A 131 -12.16 2.93 -7.01
N VAL A 132 -11.79 4.19 -7.21
CA VAL A 132 -12.50 5.09 -8.14
C VAL A 132 -12.40 4.57 -9.57
N LEU A 133 -11.20 4.18 -10.01
CA LEU A 133 -10.98 3.63 -11.35
C LEU A 133 -11.68 2.27 -11.56
N ALA A 134 -11.74 1.43 -10.51
CA ALA A 134 -12.49 0.19 -10.54
C ALA A 134 -13.98 0.41 -10.80
N LYS A 135 -14.59 1.36 -10.07
CA LYS A 135 -16.00 1.72 -10.21
C LYS A 135 -16.30 2.38 -11.56
N ALA A 136 -15.45 3.29 -12.02
CA ALA A 136 -15.61 3.96 -13.31
C ALA A 136 -15.60 2.98 -14.49
N GLY A 137 -14.70 1.99 -14.46
CA GLY A 137 -14.64 0.95 -15.48
C GLY A 137 -15.87 0.03 -15.50
N LYS A 138 -16.46 -0.27 -14.33
CA LYS A 138 -17.71 -1.04 -14.26
C LYS A 138 -18.87 -0.30 -14.90
N LYS A 139 -18.99 1.01 -14.69
CA LYS A 139 -20.03 1.84 -15.33
C LYS A 139 -19.90 1.92 -16.85
N ARG A 140 -18.66 1.95 -17.38
CA ARG A 140 -18.42 1.96 -18.83
C ARG A 140 -18.75 0.62 -19.50
N GLY A 141 -18.44 -0.51 -18.86
CA GLY A 141 -18.83 -1.85 -19.34
C GLY A 141 -20.33 -1.99 -19.49
N LEU A 142 -21.10 -1.60 -18.47
CA LEU A 142 -22.57 -1.63 -18.51
C LEU A 142 -23.18 -0.71 -19.56
N LYS A 143 -22.50 0.36 -19.97
CA LYS A 143 -23.00 1.29 -20.99
C LYS A 143 -22.74 0.82 -22.42
N ASN A 144 -21.82 -0.13 -22.61
CA ASN A 144 -21.50 -0.70 -23.93
C ASN A 144 -22.29 -1.98 -24.23
N GLU A 145 -23.10 -2.46 -23.27
CA GLU A 145 -23.97 -3.64 -23.39
C GLU A 145 -25.45 -3.26 -23.65
N ILE A 146 -25.77 -1.94 -23.77
CA ILE A 146 -27.05 -1.40 -24.15
C ILE A 146 -26.95 -0.78 -25.53
#